data_de51b31eff73b1f4644d8b61c3b2c35a
#
_entry.id   de51b31eff73b1f4644d8b61c3b2c35a
#
_cell.length_a   1.000
_cell.length_b   1.000
_cell.length_c   1.000
_cell.angle_alpha   90.00
_cell.angle_beta   90.00
_cell.angle_gamma   90.00
#
_symmetry.space_group_name_H-M   'P 1'
#
loop_
_entity.id
_entity.type
_entity.pdbx_description
1 polymer ?
#
loop_
_entity_poly.entity_id
_entity_poly.type
_entity_poly.pdbx_seq_one_letter_code
_entity_poly.pdbx_strand_id
1 'polypeptide(L)'
;INALGDVNLRAAQTTESAFEGQPTVLGEGATVGLIYNGAGMNLRATSTPRVSAVVNELAAVQQAEDLKLDAVSYDRLSVLDLAEGGGIVSKGQVSGIAKSDGVILSEFLGGVGVVDNVSLNAESDTTADTTVAVGVGGGVVSGGADGLAEVTPHVNAILGSHLNVAGDVQLHSSSRGDANTLVLQQSTGLVVSGDLVSNAFVSPTVEAVITEGTQVVAGGSIDLVTTHNITNDGNLIPKGARAVTSGTADAALTNVEVSSTADSQPEVSSRAEKLTRLV
;
A
#
# COMPACT_ATOMS: atom_id res chain seq x y z
N ILE A 1 30.52 -12.70 10.34
CA ILE A 1 29.74 -13.07 11.52
C ILE A 1 29.96 -14.55 11.80
N ASN A 2 30.30 -14.87 13.06
CA ASN A 2 30.33 -16.23 13.59
C ASN A 2 29.36 -16.30 14.77
N ALA A 3 28.33 -17.15 14.67
CA ALA A 3 27.38 -17.42 15.72
C ALA A 3 27.29 -18.93 16.00
N LEU A 4 27.05 -19.30 17.27
CA LEU A 4 26.76 -20.70 17.65
C LEU A 4 25.25 -21.02 17.54
N GLY A 5 24.45 -20.06 17.19
CA GLY A 5 23.00 -20.15 16.98
C GLY A 5 22.59 -19.28 15.79
N ASP A 6 21.35 -18.78 15.81
CA ASP A 6 20.76 -18.01 14.72
C ASP A 6 21.40 -16.64 14.51
N VAL A 7 21.42 -16.21 13.26
CA VAL A 7 21.69 -14.84 12.85
C VAL A 7 20.41 -14.24 12.28
N ASN A 8 19.79 -13.30 13.00
CA ASN A 8 18.56 -12.65 12.62
C ASN A 8 18.81 -11.15 12.35
N LEU A 9 18.58 -10.72 11.11
CA LEU A 9 18.55 -9.31 10.73
C LEU A 9 17.10 -8.92 10.48
N ARG A 10 16.58 -7.96 11.27
CA ARG A 10 15.21 -7.52 11.12
C ARG A 10 15.16 -6.01 10.93
N ALA A 11 14.48 -5.58 9.88
CA ALA A 11 14.04 -4.20 9.66
C ALA A 11 12.52 -4.16 9.68
N ALA A 12 11.93 -3.24 10.44
CA ALA A 12 10.49 -3.08 10.51
C ALA A 12 10.12 -1.60 10.57
N GLN A 13 9.04 -1.24 9.90
CA GLN A 13 8.42 0.08 9.96
C GLN A 13 6.92 -0.04 10.14
N THR A 14 6.36 0.85 10.96
CA THR A 14 4.91 0.99 11.13
C THR A 14 4.54 2.45 10.96
N THR A 15 3.58 2.72 10.09
CA THR A 15 2.96 4.04 9.90
C THR A 15 1.47 3.89 10.12
N GLU A 16 0.96 4.51 11.16
CA GLU A 16 -0.47 4.53 11.47
C GLU A 16 -0.86 5.81 12.21
N SER A 17 -2.15 6.10 12.32
CA SER A 17 -2.62 7.22 13.15
C SER A 17 -2.21 7.02 14.62
N ALA A 18 -1.89 8.12 15.29
CA ALA A 18 -1.55 8.12 16.71
C ALA A 18 -2.67 7.60 17.62
N PHE A 19 -3.91 7.60 17.13
CA PHE A 19 -5.08 7.11 17.84
C PHE A 19 -5.83 6.10 16.99
N GLU A 20 -6.14 4.96 17.54
CA GLU A 20 -6.90 3.91 16.87
C GLU A 20 -8.26 4.46 16.38
N GLY A 21 -8.58 4.20 15.09
CA GLY A 21 -9.83 4.67 14.46
C GLY A 21 -9.85 6.14 14.07
N GLN A 22 -8.77 6.91 14.28
CA GLN A 22 -8.69 8.29 13.80
C GLN A 22 -8.02 8.35 12.42
N PRO A 23 -8.42 9.31 11.55
CA PRO A 23 -7.76 9.50 10.26
C PRO A 23 -6.31 10.00 10.45
N THR A 24 -5.42 9.63 9.55
CA THR A 24 -4.04 10.14 9.50
C THR A 24 -4.04 11.64 9.19
N VAL A 25 -4.97 12.08 8.36
CA VAL A 25 -5.21 13.50 8.04
C VAL A 25 -6.72 13.77 8.11
N LEU A 26 -7.09 14.74 8.94
CA LEU A 26 -8.46 15.20 9.09
C LEU A 26 -8.55 16.68 8.68
N GLY A 27 -9.52 17.01 7.82
CA GLY A 27 -9.89 18.37 7.50
C GLY A 27 -11.40 18.58 7.64
N GLU A 28 -11.75 19.63 8.34
CA GLU A 28 -13.14 20.08 8.49
C GLU A 28 -13.22 21.56 8.12
N GLY A 29 -14.12 21.94 7.26
CA GLY A 29 -14.33 23.32 6.85
C GLY A 29 -15.79 23.65 6.62
N ALA A 30 -16.23 24.76 7.18
CA ALA A 30 -17.55 25.30 6.91
C ALA A 30 -17.44 26.78 6.49
N THR A 31 -18.13 27.14 5.40
CA THR A 31 -18.16 28.52 4.91
C THR A 31 -19.58 28.95 4.56
N VAL A 32 -19.96 30.15 4.96
CA VAL A 32 -21.27 30.73 4.65
C VAL A 32 -21.08 32.14 4.11
N GLY A 33 -21.59 32.41 2.90
CA GLY A 33 -21.56 33.70 2.26
C GLY A 33 -22.99 34.15 1.85
N LEU A 34 -23.31 35.44 1.99
CA LEU A 34 -24.64 35.95 1.63
C LEU A 34 -24.94 35.86 0.13
N ILE A 35 -24.00 36.11 -0.72
CA ILE A 35 -24.20 36.13 -2.18
C ILE A 35 -23.31 35.08 -2.88
N TYR A 36 -22.04 35.05 -2.56
CA TYR A 36 -21.09 34.12 -3.13
C TYR A 36 -20.28 33.43 -2.02
N ASN A 37 -20.17 32.13 -2.12
CA ASN A 37 -19.35 31.34 -1.22
C ASN A 37 -18.47 30.35 -2.03
N GLY A 38 -17.20 30.24 -1.67
CA GLY A 38 -16.27 29.29 -2.23
C GLY A 38 -15.63 28.49 -1.10
N ALA A 39 -15.89 27.20 -1.05
CA ALA A 39 -15.19 26.28 -0.18
C ALA A 39 -14.30 25.37 -1.02
N GLY A 40 -13.04 25.23 -0.64
CA GLY A 40 -12.11 24.30 -1.28
C GLY A 40 -11.17 23.72 -0.23
N MET A 41 -11.01 22.43 -0.24
CA MET A 41 -10.08 21.73 0.64
C MET A 41 -9.36 20.64 -0.15
N ASN A 42 -8.08 20.42 0.17
CA ASN A 42 -7.29 19.37 -0.45
C ASN A 42 -6.42 18.75 0.63
N LEU A 43 -6.74 17.53 0.98
CA LEU A 43 -6.02 16.78 2.01
C LEU A 43 -5.26 15.63 1.41
N ARG A 44 -4.04 15.42 1.92
CA ARG A 44 -3.18 14.37 1.42
C ARG A 44 -2.43 13.67 2.54
N ALA A 45 -2.55 12.34 2.60
CA ALA A 45 -1.67 11.44 3.34
C ALA A 45 -0.82 10.65 2.35
N THR A 46 0.49 10.68 2.51
CA THR A 46 1.40 9.92 1.64
C THR A 46 2.43 9.23 2.51
N SER A 47 2.66 7.95 2.26
CA SER A 47 3.72 7.17 2.87
C SER A 47 4.58 6.51 1.81
N THR A 48 5.89 6.57 1.99
CA THR A 48 6.87 5.92 1.12
C THR A 48 7.88 5.15 1.98
N PRO A 49 7.44 4.11 2.70
CA PRO A 49 8.32 3.35 3.57
C PRO A 49 9.46 2.70 2.78
N ARG A 50 10.66 2.75 3.35
CA ARG A 50 11.83 2.02 2.83
C ARG A 50 12.38 1.14 3.92
N VAL A 51 12.10 -0.15 3.84
CA VAL A 51 12.47 -1.13 4.85
C VAL A 51 13.37 -2.16 4.19
N SER A 52 14.61 -2.26 4.68
CA SER A 52 15.60 -3.15 4.05
C SER A 52 16.37 -3.95 5.10
N ALA A 53 16.33 -5.27 4.97
CA ALA A 53 17.22 -6.20 5.66
C ALA A 53 18.20 -6.75 4.63
N VAL A 54 19.46 -6.27 4.65
CA VAL A 54 20.43 -6.52 3.58
C VAL A 54 21.76 -7.02 4.12
N VAL A 55 22.27 -8.08 3.54
CA VAL A 55 23.66 -8.53 3.69
C VAL A 55 24.39 -8.29 2.36
N ASN A 56 25.29 -7.30 2.36
CA ASN A 56 26.03 -6.89 1.17
C ASN A 56 27.13 -7.89 0.77
N GLU A 57 27.61 -7.82 -0.46
CA GLU A 57 28.64 -8.68 -1.04
C GLU A 57 29.93 -8.78 -0.22
N LEU A 58 30.32 -7.73 0.49
CA LEU A 58 31.54 -7.71 1.32
C LEU A 58 31.35 -8.34 2.71
N ALA A 59 30.12 -8.67 3.08
CA ALA A 59 29.82 -9.32 4.34
C ALA A 59 29.84 -10.83 4.19
N ALA A 60 30.19 -11.55 5.27
CA ALA A 60 30.13 -12.99 5.30
C ALA A 60 29.55 -13.49 6.64
N VAL A 61 28.63 -14.47 6.54
CA VAL A 61 28.18 -15.29 7.66
C VAL A 61 28.94 -16.60 7.60
N GLN A 62 29.99 -16.73 8.43
CA GLN A 62 30.87 -17.88 8.37
C GLN A 62 30.32 -19.11 9.09
N GLN A 63 29.53 -18.87 10.15
CA GLN A 63 28.85 -19.90 10.90
C GLN A 63 27.56 -19.37 11.50
N ALA A 64 26.46 -20.10 11.33
CA ALA A 64 25.19 -19.90 12.01
C ALA A 64 24.39 -21.21 11.94
N GLU A 65 23.43 -21.42 12.85
CA GLU A 65 22.43 -22.46 12.73
C GLU A 65 21.41 -22.02 11.66
N ASP A 66 20.69 -20.93 11.88
CA ASP A 66 19.81 -20.33 10.90
C ASP A 66 20.25 -18.90 10.54
N LEU A 67 20.10 -18.54 9.28
CA LEU A 67 20.26 -17.16 8.80
C LEU A 67 18.90 -16.63 8.34
N LYS A 68 18.37 -15.61 9.03
CA LYS A 68 17.09 -14.98 8.71
C LYS A 68 17.25 -13.50 8.43
N LEU A 69 16.66 -13.06 7.33
CA LEU A 69 16.53 -11.64 6.97
C LEU A 69 15.06 -11.30 6.84
N ASP A 70 14.56 -10.46 7.72
CA ASP A 70 13.16 -10.01 7.75
C ASP A 70 13.05 -8.53 7.48
N ALA A 71 12.35 -8.15 6.42
CA ALA A 71 11.95 -6.78 6.12
C ALA A 71 10.42 -6.68 6.15
N VAL A 72 9.87 -5.91 7.08
CA VAL A 72 8.42 -5.86 7.31
C VAL A 72 7.93 -4.42 7.38
N SER A 73 6.89 -4.10 6.61
CA SER A 73 6.22 -2.80 6.64
C SER A 73 4.73 -2.95 6.95
N TYR A 74 4.26 -2.17 7.93
CA TYR A 74 2.85 -1.96 8.21
C TYR A 74 2.52 -0.50 7.98
N ASP A 75 1.65 -0.22 6.99
CA ASP A 75 1.34 1.13 6.59
C ASP A 75 -0.18 1.33 6.49
N ARG A 76 -0.73 2.22 7.33
CA ARG A 76 -2.15 2.52 7.38
C ARG A 76 -2.36 4.02 7.27
N LEU A 77 -2.88 4.42 6.12
CA LEU A 77 -3.20 5.80 5.81
C LEU A 77 -4.70 5.99 5.74
N SER A 78 -5.19 7.06 6.36
CA SER A 78 -6.59 7.45 6.27
C SER A 78 -6.70 8.97 6.11
N VAL A 79 -7.49 9.40 5.15
CA VAL A 79 -7.83 10.80 4.90
C VAL A 79 -9.33 10.95 5.10
N LEU A 80 -9.73 11.89 5.96
CA LEU A 80 -11.11 12.32 6.14
C LEU A 80 -11.23 13.80 5.84
N ASP A 81 -11.97 14.14 4.80
CA ASP A 81 -12.18 15.49 4.34
C ASP A 81 -13.68 15.82 4.37
N LEU A 82 -14.06 16.78 5.22
CA LEU A 82 -15.44 17.19 5.45
C LEU A 82 -15.59 18.68 5.16
N ALA A 83 -16.38 19.05 4.17
CA ALA A 83 -16.60 20.43 3.82
C ALA A 83 -18.09 20.77 3.71
N GLU A 84 -18.48 21.93 4.27
CA GLU A 84 -19.82 22.47 4.18
C GLU A 84 -19.80 23.91 3.64
N GLY A 85 -20.78 24.24 2.81
CA GLY A 85 -20.89 25.58 2.24
C GLY A 85 -22.30 25.99 1.98
N GLY A 86 -22.59 27.32 2.09
CA GLY A 86 -23.93 27.90 1.85
C GLY A 86 -23.89 29.35 1.37
N GLY A 87 -24.78 29.70 0.44
CA GLY A 87 -24.91 31.06 -0.12
C GLY A 87 -25.88 31.09 -1.30
N ILE A 88 -26.20 32.28 -1.85
CA ILE A 88 -27.02 32.34 -3.07
C ILE A 88 -26.32 31.65 -4.24
N VAL A 89 -25.00 31.85 -4.36
CA VAL A 89 -24.14 31.11 -5.29
C VAL A 89 -23.04 30.44 -4.48
N SER A 90 -23.00 29.13 -4.50
CA SER A 90 -22.04 28.35 -3.75
C SER A 90 -21.17 27.53 -4.73
N LYS A 91 -19.84 27.59 -4.52
CA LYS A 91 -18.89 26.76 -5.26
C LYS A 91 -18.02 26.01 -4.25
N GLY A 92 -17.93 24.68 -4.38
CA GLY A 92 -17.09 23.85 -3.53
C GLY A 92 -16.31 22.83 -4.35
N GLN A 93 -15.03 22.66 -4.01
CA GLN A 93 -14.23 21.56 -4.56
C GLN A 93 -13.38 20.98 -3.44
N VAL A 94 -13.49 19.69 -3.22
CA VAL A 94 -12.84 18.99 -2.13
C VAL A 94 -12.13 17.79 -2.70
N SER A 95 -10.89 17.55 -2.24
CA SER A 95 -10.08 16.43 -2.75
C SER A 95 -9.33 15.76 -1.60
N GLY A 96 -9.52 14.47 -1.44
CA GLY A 96 -8.81 13.61 -0.50
C GLY A 96 -7.91 12.62 -1.21
N ILE A 97 -6.65 12.49 -0.77
CA ILE A 97 -5.69 11.55 -1.34
C ILE A 97 -4.98 10.77 -0.23
N ALA A 98 -5.12 9.45 -0.24
CA ALA A 98 -4.31 8.52 0.56
C ALA A 98 -3.46 7.66 -0.37
N LYS A 99 -2.13 7.76 -0.27
CA LYS A 99 -1.21 7.02 -1.14
C LYS A 99 -0.09 6.38 -0.35
N SER A 100 0.10 5.06 -0.54
CA SER A 100 1.27 4.33 -0.04
C SER A 100 2.03 3.68 -1.20
N ASP A 101 3.35 3.99 -1.26
CA ASP A 101 4.28 3.52 -2.29
C ASP A 101 5.61 3.21 -1.60
N GLY A 102 5.76 1.99 -1.12
CA GLY A 102 6.90 1.57 -0.31
C GLY A 102 7.84 0.59 -1.02
N VAL A 103 9.09 0.52 -0.55
CA VAL A 103 10.05 -0.49 -0.96
C VAL A 103 10.44 -1.33 0.24
N ILE A 104 10.12 -2.60 0.21
CA ILE A 104 10.42 -3.58 1.24
C ILE A 104 11.35 -4.62 0.64
N LEU A 105 12.58 -4.71 1.17
CA LEU A 105 13.65 -5.51 0.59
C LEU A 105 14.31 -6.40 1.64
N SER A 106 14.28 -7.71 1.40
CA SER A 106 15.12 -8.69 2.08
C SER A 106 16.14 -9.22 1.06
N GLU A 107 17.43 -8.91 1.25
CA GLU A 107 18.45 -9.20 0.23
C GLU A 107 19.70 -9.81 0.84
N PHE A 108 20.17 -10.89 0.24
CA PHE A 108 21.42 -11.55 0.61
C PHE A 108 22.36 -11.67 -0.59
N LEU A 109 23.45 -10.91 -0.55
CA LEU A 109 24.53 -10.91 -1.54
C LEU A 109 25.86 -11.40 -0.97
N GLY A 110 25.94 -11.60 0.35
CA GLY A 110 27.17 -11.91 1.07
C GLY A 110 27.61 -13.35 0.96
N GLY A 111 28.79 -13.66 1.47
CA GLY A 111 29.31 -15.02 1.54
C GLY A 111 28.65 -15.84 2.65
N VAL A 112 28.49 -17.13 2.43
CA VAL A 112 28.03 -18.12 3.42
C VAL A 112 29.10 -19.18 3.64
N GLY A 113 29.42 -19.47 4.90
CA GLY A 113 30.25 -20.58 5.31
C GLY A 113 29.43 -21.81 5.69
N VAL A 114 29.35 -22.15 6.97
CA VAL A 114 28.51 -23.24 7.49
C VAL A 114 27.23 -22.68 8.07
N VAL A 115 26.14 -22.88 7.35
CA VAL A 115 24.79 -22.44 7.77
C VAL A 115 23.82 -23.58 7.47
N ASP A 116 22.90 -23.87 8.41
CA ASP A 116 21.95 -24.96 8.21
C ASP A 116 20.78 -24.48 7.34
N ASN A 117 20.10 -23.38 7.67
CA ASN A 117 18.99 -22.87 6.87
C ASN A 117 19.16 -21.38 6.53
N VAL A 118 18.63 -20.97 5.39
CA VAL A 118 18.58 -19.57 4.95
C VAL A 118 17.14 -19.18 4.65
N SER A 119 16.66 -18.11 5.28
CA SER A 119 15.32 -17.57 5.07
C SER A 119 15.36 -16.06 4.82
N LEU A 120 14.85 -15.64 3.68
CA LEU A 120 14.65 -14.25 3.32
C LEU A 120 13.16 -13.97 3.26
N ASN A 121 12.69 -13.01 4.09
CA ASN A 121 11.29 -12.65 4.15
C ASN A 121 11.11 -11.15 3.93
N ALA A 122 10.26 -10.78 2.97
CA ALA A 122 9.81 -9.41 2.74
C ALA A 122 8.29 -9.35 2.81
N GLU A 123 7.75 -8.52 3.70
CA GLU A 123 6.31 -8.42 3.93
C GLU A 123 5.83 -6.97 3.96
N SER A 124 4.71 -6.70 3.26
CA SER A 124 3.97 -5.44 3.32
C SER A 124 2.51 -5.68 3.68
N ASP A 125 2.00 -5.00 4.70
CA ASP A 125 0.55 -4.89 4.98
C ASP A 125 0.17 -3.41 4.92
N THR A 126 -0.54 -3.03 3.86
CA THR A 126 -0.79 -1.63 3.53
C THR A 126 -2.27 -1.37 3.33
N THR A 127 -2.77 -0.32 3.98
CA THR A 127 -4.14 0.17 3.80
C THR A 127 -4.12 1.66 3.48
N ALA A 128 -4.88 2.07 2.47
CA ALA A 128 -5.11 3.46 2.12
C ALA A 128 -6.62 3.73 2.04
N ASP A 129 -7.12 4.57 2.93
CA ASP A 129 -8.54 4.92 3.03
C ASP A 129 -8.74 6.42 2.78
N THR A 130 -9.67 6.76 1.90
CA THR A 130 -10.06 8.15 1.64
C THR A 130 -11.56 8.31 1.76
N THR A 131 -12.00 9.22 2.63
CA THR A 131 -13.38 9.63 2.74
C THR A 131 -13.49 11.13 2.49
N VAL A 132 -14.28 11.50 1.50
CA VAL A 132 -14.58 12.89 1.16
C VAL A 132 -16.08 13.11 1.26
N ALA A 133 -16.50 14.06 2.08
CA ALA A 133 -17.90 14.41 2.22
C ALA A 133 -18.10 15.92 2.02
N VAL A 134 -19.03 16.28 1.15
CA VAL A 134 -19.34 17.68 0.79
C VAL A 134 -20.82 17.96 0.98
N GLY A 135 -21.13 18.98 1.78
CA GLY A 135 -22.46 19.55 1.94
C GLY A 135 -22.52 20.96 1.33
N VAL A 136 -23.35 21.20 0.32
CA VAL A 136 -23.48 22.53 -0.29
C VAL A 136 -24.95 22.94 -0.47
N GLY A 137 -25.28 24.13 -0.02
CA GLY A 137 -26.64 24.68 -0.15
C GLY A 137 -26.65 26.06 -0.79
N GLY A 138 -27.69 26.36 -1.61
CA GLY A 138 -27.82 27.68 -2.22
C GLY A 138 -28.82 27.77 -3.37
N GLY A 139 -28.92 28.93 -4.00
CA GLY A 139 -29.73 29.09 -5.22
C GLY A 139 -29.07 28.40 -6.42
N VAL A 140 -27.80 28.69 -6.66
CA VAL A 140 -26.95 28.02 -7.65
C VAL A 140 -25.78 27.37 -6.95
N VAL A 141 -25.66 26.06 -7.10
CA VAL A 141 -24.62 25.26 -6.46
C VAL A 141 -23.76 24.60 -7.52
N SER A 142 -22.43 24.80 -7.43
CA SER A 142 -21.46 24.07 -8.23
C SER A 142 -20.43 23.45 -7.29
N GLY A 143 -20.32 22.15 -7.29
CA GLY A 143 -19.40 21.46 -6.38
C GLY A 143 -18.84 20.19 -6.99
N GLY A 144 -17.60 19.86 -6.61
CA GLY A 144 -16.95 18.61 -6.97
C GLY A 144 -16.33 17.97 -5.73
N ALA A 145 -16.26 16.65 -5.74
CA ALA A 145 -15.57 15.90 -4.72
C ALA A 145 -14.76 14.75 -5.35
N ASP A 146 -13.47 14.75 -5.06
CA ASP A 146 -12.53 13.78 -5.59
C ASP A 146 -11.91 12.97 -4.47
N GLY A 147 -11.95 11.64 -4.57
CA GLY A 147 -11.28 10.73 -3.66
C GLY A 147 -10.30 9.82 -4.40
N LEU A 148 -9.08 9.68 -3.88
CA LEU A 148 -8.08 8.75 -4.38
C LEU A 148 -7.48 7.94 -3.23
N ALA A 149 -7.52 6.63 -3.34
CA ALA A 149 -6.76 5.70 -2.51
C ALA A 149 -5.86 4.83 -3.39
N GLU A 150 -4.56 4.77 -3.09
CA GLU A 150 -3.58 4.07 -3.92
C GLU A 150 -2.57 3.30 -3.06
N VAL A 151 -2.38 2.01 -3.37
CA VAL A 151 -1.45 1.09 -2.70
C VAL A 151 -0.58 0.40 -3.75
N THR A 152 0.71 0.78 -3.81
CA THR A 152 1.66 0.32 -4.83
C THR A 152 3.03 -0.08 -4.26
N PRO A 153 3.12 -0.93 -3.22
CA PRO A 153 4.41 -1.31 -2.66
C PRO A 153 5.20 -2.26 -3.59
N HIS A 154 6.53 -2.14 -3.52
CA HIS A 154 7.47 -3.10 -4.09
C HIS A 154 8.05 -3.97 -2.99
N VAL A 155 7.81 -5.28 -3.05
CA VAL A 155 8.15 -6.25 -2.00
C VAL A 155 9.03 -7.35 -2.57
N ASN A 156 10.30 -7.35 -2.18
CA ASN A 156 11.31 -8.19 -2.83
C ASN A 156 12.11 -9.03 -1.83
N ALA A 157 12.19 -10.34 -2.07
CA ALA A 157 13.17 -11.23 -1.44
C ALA A 157 14.19 -11.68 -2.49
N ILE A 158 15.45 -11.29 -2.32
CA ILE A 158 16.50 -11.46 -3.35
C ILE A 158 17.68 -12.24 -2.80
N LEU A 159 18.04 -13.31 -3.49
CA LEU A 159 19.24 -14.10 -3.25
C LEU A 159 20.19 -13.93 -4.43
N GLY A 160 21.34 -13.30 -4.21
CA GLY A 160 22.36 -13.07 -5.22
C GLY A 160 23.73 -13.70 -4.88
N SER A 161 23.79 -14.60 -3.91
CA SER A 161 25.01 -15.24 -3.46
C SER A 161 25.00 -16.74 -3.70
N HIS A 162 26.22 -17.31 -3.88
CA HIS A 162 26.37 -18.76 -3.91
C HIS A 162 26.16 -19.34 -2.51
N LEU A 163 25.24 -20.28 -2.39
CA LEU A 163 24.92 -20.97 -1.15
C LEU A 163 25.20 -22.46 -1.24
N ASN A 164 25.74 -22.99 -0.13
CA ASN A 164 25.78 -24.41 0.14
C ASN A 164 25.38 -24.64 1.58
N VAL A 165 24.14 -25.04 1.80
CA VAL A 165 23.52 -25.17 3.12
C VAL A 165 23.06 -26.60 3.38
N ALA A 166 23.05 -27.01 4.66
CA ALA A 166 22.70 -28.39 5.03
C ALA A 166 21.18 -28.64 5.00
N GLY A 167 20.37 -27.60 5.24
CA GLY A 167 18.90 -27.65 5.29
C GLY A 167 18.24 -26.89 4.15
N ASP A 168 17.29 -26.02 4.49
CA ASP A 168 16.38 -25.37 3.55
C ASP A 168 16.82 -23.96 3.14
N VAL A 169 16.44 -23.57 1.92
CA VAL A 169 16.54 -22.19 1.42
C VAL A 169 15.13 -21.69 1.09
N GLN A 170 14.69 -20.63 1.77
CA GLN A 170 13.35 -20.09 1.61
C GLN A 170 13.40 -18.60 1.27
N LEU A 171 12.76 -18.22 0.18
CA LEU A 171 12.53 -16.84 -0.21
C LEU A 171 11.02 -16.59 -0.20
N HIS A 172 10.58 -15.72 0.69
CA HIS A 172 9.17 -15.39 0.83
C HIS A 172 8.95 -13.89 0.65
N SER A 173 8.11 -13.53 -0.31
CA SER A 173 7.64 -12.16 -0.49
C SER A 173 6.11 -12.12 -0.42
N SER A 174 5.57 -11.28 0.44
CA SER A 174 4.14 -11.18 0.61
C SER A 174 3.65 -9.72 0.68
N SER A 175 2.51 -9.47 0.05
CA SER A 175 1.83 -8.18 0.11
C SER A 175 0.37 -8.37 0.50
N ARG A 176 -0.11 -7.52 1.40
CA ARG A 176 -1.53 -7.33 1.70
C ARG A 176 -1.87 -5.88 1.42
N GLY A 177 -2.66 -5.65 0.38
CA GLY A 177 -3.03 -4.31 -0.07
C GLY A 177 -4.53 -4.09 0.00
N ASP A 178 -4.94 -2.94 0.56
CA ASP A 178 -6.33 -2.50 0.63
C ASP A 178 -6.42 -1.01 0.31
N ALA A 179 -7.24 -0.62 -0.67
CA ALA A 179 -7.46 0.75 -1.05
C ALA A 179 -8.96 1.04 -1.12
N ASN A 180 -9.44 1.93 -0.26
CA ASN A 180 -10.86 2.25 -0.18
C ASN A 180 -11.10 3.74 -0.37
N THR A 181 -12.03 4.09 -1.23
CA THR A 181 -12.46 5.47 -1.44
C THR A 181 -13.97 5.58 -1.28
N LEU A 182 -14.38 6.53 -0.47
CA LEU A 182 -15.78 6.90 -0.27
C LEU A 182 -15.95 8.40 -0.55
N VAL A 183 -16.73 8.73 -1.57
CA VAL A 183 -17.09 10.12 -1.90
C VAL A 183 -18.57 10.32 -1.74
N LEU A 184 -18.93 11.27 -0.88
CA LEU A 184 -20.32 11.63 -0.55
C LEU A 184 -20.57 13.08 -0.87
N GLN A 185 -21.71 13.37 -1.51
CA GLN A 185 -22.17 14.74 -1.70
C GLN A 185 -23.65 14.86 -1.33
N GLN A 186 -23.96 15.95 -0.62
CA GLN A 186 -25.32 16.41 -0.42
C GLN A 186 -25.45 17.86 -0.89
N SER A 187 -26.31 18.11 -1.86
CA SER A 187 -26.49 19.45 -2.43
C SER A 187 -27.95 19.82 -2.48
N THR A 188 -28.29 21.08 -2.11
CA THR A 188 -29.64 21.61 -2.14
C THR A 188 -29.64 22.97 -2.82
N GLY A 189 -30.47 23.15 -3.88
CA GLY A 189 -30.52 24.42 -4.60
C GLY A 189 -31.56 24.45 -5.73
N LEU A 190 -31.70 25.59 -6.42
CA LEU A 190 -32.48 25.67 -7.66
C LEU A 190 -31.75 25.02 -8.83
N VAL A 191 -30.44 25.24 -8.91
CA VAL A 191 -29.57 24.64 -9.90
C VAL A 191 -28.39 24.01 -9.19
N VAL A 192 -28.15 22.71 -9.41
CA VAL A 192 -27.01 21.98 -8.85
C VAL A 192 -26.21 21.36 -9.98
N SER A 193 -24.90 21.59 -9.98
CA SER A 193 -23.95 20.93 -10.89
C SER A 193 -22.69 20.50 -10.14
N GLY A 194 -22.02 19.43 -10.58
CA GLY A 194 -20.77 19.00 -9.99
C GLY A 194 -20.32 17.63 -10.48
N ASP A 195 -19.07 17.32 -10.19
CA ASP A 195 -18.42 16.06 -10.55
C ASP A 195 -18.02 15.33 -9.26
N LEU A 196 -18.39 14.06 -9.16
CA LEU A 196 -18.01 13.18 -8.07
C LEU A 196 -17.13 12.05 -8.61
N VAL A 197 -15.91 11.99 -8.12
CA VAL A 197 -14.94 11.00 -8.58
C VAL A 197 -14.39 10.21 -7.40
N SER A 198 -14.42 8.89 -7.50
CA SER A 198 -13.88 7.98 -6.51
C SER A 198 -12.97 6.96 -7.19
N ASN A 199 -11.69 6.99 -6.84
CA ASN A 199 -10.71 6.08 -7.44
C ASN A 199 -9.97 5.30 -6.36
N ALA A 200 -9.88 3.99 -6.53
CA ALA A 200 -9.12 3.11 -5.66
C ALA A 200 -8.25 2.15 -6.50
N PHE A 201 -6.96 2.08 -6.18
CA PHE A 201 -5.98 1.27 -6.91
C PHE A 201 -5.13 0.45 -5.96
N VAL A 202 -4.97 -0.84 -6.26
CA VAL A 202 -4.04 -1.75 -5.59
C VAL A 202 -3.18 -2.43 -6.64
N SER A 203 -1.91 -2.07 -6.72
CA SER A 203 -0.99 -2.57 -7.75
C SER A 203 0.41 -2.83 -7.17
N PRO A 204 0.55 -3.78 -6.23
CA PRO A 204 1.86 -4.12 -5.69
C PRO A 204 2.70 -4.93 -6.69
N THR A 205 4.02 -4.76 -6.61
CA THR A 205 4.99 -5.66 -7.22
C THR A 205 5.56 -6.56 -6.13
N VAL A 206 5.44 -7.89 -6.28
CA VAL A 206 5.87 -8.86 -5.27
C VAL A 206 6.77 -9.91 -5.93
N GLU A 207 8.03 -9.95 -5.53
CA GLU A 207 9.01 -10.81 -6.19
C GLU A 207 9.84 -11.62 -5.19
N ALA A 208 10.06 -12.92 -5.49
CA ALA A 208 11.08 -13.75 -4.86
C ALA A 208 12.04 -14.20 -5.95
N VAL A 209 13.30 -13.79 -5.86
CA VAL A 209 14.26 -13.91 -6.96
C VAL A 209 15.57 -14.53 -6.49
N ILE A 210 16.02 -15.57 -7.19
CA ILE A 210 17.41 -15.99 -7.20
C ILE A 210 18.06 -15.42 -8.47
N THR A 211 19.05 -14.54 -8.30
CA THR A 211 19.61 -13.76 -9.41
C THR A 211 20.47 -14.60 -10.35
N GLU A 212 20.71 -14.06 -11.54
CA GLU A 212 21.55 -14.70 -12.58
C GLU A 212 22.96 -15.02 -12.04
N GLY A 213 23.46 -16.20 -12.38
CA GLY A 213 24.78 -16.68 -11.99
C GLY A 213 24.87 -17.23 -10.58
N THR A 214 23.85 -17.12 -9.75
CA THR A 214 23.79 -17.67 -8.41
C THR A 214 23.74 -19.19 -8.45
N GLN A 215 24.54 -19.84 -7.58
CA GLN A 215 24.50 -21.29 -7.39
C GLN A 215 23.95 -21.60 -5.99
N VAL A 216 22.88 -22.39 -5.91
CA VAL A 216 22.28 -22.81 -4.64
C VAL A 216 22.31 -24.31 -4.55
N VAL A 217 22.90 -24.80 -3.45
CA VAL A 217 22.91 -26.21 -3.06
C VAL A 217 22.30 -26.28 -1.67
N ALA A 218 21.19 -26.99 -1.54
CA ALA A 218 20.51 -27.22 -0.27
C ALA A 218 20.39 -28.70 0.00
N GLY A 219 20.59 -29.11 1.26
CA GLY A 219 20.35 -30.50 1.68
C GLY A 219 18.86 -30.81 1.85
N GLY A 220 18.04 -29.78 2.03
CA GLY A 220 16.59 -29.81 2.12
C GLY A 220 15.91 -29.23 0.89
N SER A 221 14.88 -28.40 1.10
CA SER A 221 14.09 -27.76 0.04
C SER A 221 14.66 -26.41 -0.41
N ILE A 222 14.28 -25.97 -1.61
CA ILE A 222 14.48 -24.62 -2.11
C ILE A 222 13.12 -24.09 -2.50
N ASP A 223 12.57 -23.15 -1.68
CA ASP A 223 11.23 -22.66 -1.80
C ASP A 223 11.22 -21.16 -2.14
N LEU A 224 10.63 -20.80 -3.27
CA LEU A 224 10.37 -19.43 -3.67
C LEU A 224 8.86 -19.21 -3.63
N VAL A 225 8.40 -18.39 -2.70
CA VAL A 225 6.97 -18.16 -2.46
C VAL A 225 6.66 -16.68 -2.56
N THR A 226 5.69 -16.34 -3.40
CA THR A 226 5.14 -14.99 -3.52
C THR A 226 3.64 -15.02 -3.34
N THR A 227 3.12 -14.10 -2.54
CA THR A 227 1.68 -14.02 -2.27
C THR A 227 1.17 -12.58 -2.28
N HIS A 228 -0.04 -12.38 -2.76
CA HIS A 228 -0.76 -11.13 -2.62
C HIS A 228 -2.18 -11.39 -2.13
N ASN A 229 -2.58 -10.71 -1.04
CA ASN A 229 -3.88 -10.84 -0.39
C ASN A 229 -4.29 -12.31 -0.10
N ILE A 230 -3.31 -13.11 0.32
CA ILE A 230 -3.48 -14.51 0.72
C ILE A 230 -2.94 -14.68 2.14
N THR A 231 -3.63 -15.43 2.98
CA THR A 231 -3.14 -15.84 4.31
C THR A 231 -2.05 -16.91 4.19
N ASN A 232 -1.30 -17.14 5.24
CA ASN A 232 -0.31 -18.21 5.29
C ASN A 232 -0.91 -19.62 5.06
N ASP A 233 -2.21 -19.78 5.31
CA ASP A 233 -2.97 -21.04 5.06
C ASP A 233 -3.51 -21.12 3.62
N GLY A 234 -3.15 -20.17 2.74
CA GLY A 234 -3.56 -20.15 1.33
C GLY A 234 -4.98 -19.61 1.07
N ASN A 235 -5.65 -19.03 2.06
CA ASN A 235 -6.99 -18.46 1.90
C ASN A 235 -6.92 -17.02 1.40
N LEU A 236 -7.82 -16.62 0.51
CA LEU A 236 -7.95 -15.24 0.06
C LEU A 236 -8.37 -14.32 1.22
N ILE A 237 -7.69 -13.20 1.36
CA ILE A 237 -8.08 -12.11 2.25
C ILE A 237 -9.01 -11.20 1.44
N PRO A 238 -10.17 -10.76 1.96
CA PRO A 238 -11.09 -9.86 1.26
C PRO A 238 -10.57 -8.42 1.29
N LYS A 239 -9.41 -8.20 0.73
CA LYS A 239 -8.74 -6.91 0.54
C LYS A 239 -8.62 -6.62 -0.96
N GLY A 240 -8.42 -5.37 -1.32
CA GLY A 240 -8.25 -4.94 -2.71
C GLY A 240 -8.74 -3.51 -2.91
N ALA A 241 -9.08 -3.15 -4.14
CA ALA A 241 -9.56 -1.82 -4.45
C ALA A 241 -11.09 -1.74 -4.33
N ARG A 242 -11.58 -0.70 -3.63
CA ARG A 242 -13.01 -0.41 -3.52
C ARG A 242 -13.27 1.09 -3.65
N ALA A 243 -14.04 1.49 -4.64
CA ALA A 243 -14.47 2.86 -4.85
C ALA A 243 -15.99 2.97 -4.76
N VAL A 244 -16.48 3.89 -3.95
CA VAL A 244 -17.92 4.14 -3.75
C VAL A 244 -18.18 5.63 -3.86
N THR A 245 -19.13 5.99 -4.72
CA THR A 245 -19.59 7.36 -4.86
C THR A 245 -21.10 7.41 -4.64
N SER A 246 -21.54 8.38 -3.84
CA SER A 246 -22.95 8.62 -3.60
C SER A 246 -23.21 10.12 -3.55
N GLY A 247 -24.13 10.59 -4.40
CA GLY A 247 -24.55 11.99 -4.45
C GLY A 247 -26.06 12.10 -4.31
N THR A 248 -26.53 13.06 -3.52
CA THR A 248 -27.93 13.47 -3.45
C THR A 248 -28.04 14.95 -3.80
N ALA A 249 -28.93 15.27 -4.74
CA ALA A 249 -29.22 16.63 -5.12
C ALA A 249 -30.73 16.89 -5.01
N ASP A 250 -31.11 17.88 -4.21
CA ASP A 250 -32.46 18.37 -4.17
C ASP A 250 -32.51 19.71 -4.92
N ALA A 251 -32.93 19.65 -6.19
CA ALA A 251 -32.84 20.79 -7.09
C ALA A 251 -33.90 20.74 -8.20
N ALA A 252 -34.29 21.91 -8.71
CA ALA A 252 -35.12 22.01 -9.89
C ALA A 252 -34.39 21.61 -11.20
N LEU A 253 -33.08 21.88 -11.26
CA LEU A 253 -32.17 21.49 -12.36
C LEU A 253 -30.90 20.86 -11.77
N THR A 254 -30.61 19.65 -12.19
CA THR A 254 -29.41 18.89 -11.76
C THR A 254 -28.55 18.50 -12.95
N ASN A 255 -27.25 18.69 -12.82
CA ASN A 255 -26.22 18.13 -13.69
C ASN A 255 -25.07 17.65 -12.82
N VAL A 256 -25.17 16.45 -12.27
CA VAL A 256 -24.14 15.84 -11.43
C VAL A 256 -23.61 14.60 -12.14
N GLU A 257 -22.33 14.61 -12.47
CA GLU A 257 -21.62 13.45 -13.01
C GLU A 257 -21.01 12.64 -11.86
N VAL A 258 -21.17 11.32 -11.91
CA VAL A 258 -20.69 10.41 -10.88
C VAL A 258 -19.86 9.34 -11.52
N SER A 259 -18.61 9.19 -11.08
CA SER A 259 -17.72 8.12 -11.54
C SER A 259 -17.06 7.40 -10.36
N SER A 260 -16.91 6.09 -10.50
CA SER A 260 -16.19 5.25 -9.53
C SER A 260 -15.32 4.27 -10.30
N THR A 261 -14.04 4.20 -9.94
CA THR A 261 -13.10 3.24 -10.51
C THR A 261 -12.40 2.49 -9.38
N ALA A 262 -12.50 1.17 -9.41
CA ALA A 262 -11.74 0.30 -8.53
C ALA A 262 -10.95 -0.70 -9.37
N ASP A 263 -9.64 -0.76 -9.19
CA ASP A 263 -8.76 -1.62 -9.95
C ASP A 263 -7.71 -2.28 -9.04
N SER A 264 -7.47 -3.57 -9.27
CA SER A 264 -6.48 -4.34 -8.55
C SER A 264 -5.65 -5.15 -9.56
N GLN A 265 -4.41 -4.73 -9.78
CA GLN A 265 -3.49 -5.32 -10.76
C GLN A 265 -2.16 -5.68 -10.11
N PRO A 266 -2.09 -6.72 -9.26
CA PRO A 266 -0.85 -7.14 -8.64
C PRO A 266 0.06 -7.83 -9.67
N GLU A 267 1.34 -7.47 -9.65
CA GLU A 267 2.40 -8.23 -10.30
C GLU A 267 3.06 -9.14 -9.28
N VAL A 268 2.92 -10.46 -9.44
CA VAL A 268 3.43 -11.46 -8.51
C VAL A 268 4.28 -12.46 -9.27
N SER A 269 5.57 -12.57 -8.93
CA SER A 269 6.48 -13.48 -9.60
C SER A 269 7.48 -14.15 -8.66
N SER A 270 7.69 -15.44 -8.86
CA SER A 270 8.77 -16.21 -8.25
C SER A 270 9.64 -16.75 -9.36
N ARG A 271 10.94 -16.40 -9.36
CA ARG A 271 11.83 -16.83 -10.44
C ARG A 271 13.25 -17.11 -9.97
N ALA A 272 13.88 -18.06 -10.64
CA ALA A 272 15.30 -18.31 -10.57
C ALA A 272 15.91 -17.96 -11.94
N GLU A 273 16.73 -16.92 -11.98
CA GLU A 273 17.27 -16.38 -13.23
C GLU A 273 18.57 -17.13 -13.60
N LYS A 274 18.57 -17.79 -14.79
CA LYS A 274 19.77 -18.39 -15.39
C LYS A 274 20.71 -19.09 -14.39
N LEU A 275 20.16 -19.98 -13.58
CA LEU A 275 20.93 -20.68 -12.55
C LEU A 275 22.00 -21.54 -13.16
N THR A 276 23.22 -21.48 -12.60
CA THR A 276 24.29 -22.38 -12.96
C THR A 276 24.02 -23.78 -12.42
N ARG A 277 23.37 -23.88 -11.26
CA ARG A 277 22.99 -25.13 -10.63
C ARG A 277 21.98 -24.89 -9.49
N LEU A 278 20.91 -25.65 -9.51
CA LEU A 278 19.97 -25.81 -8.41
C LEU A 278 19.97 -27.31 -8.04
N VAL A 279 20.35 -27.66 -6.80
CA VAL A 279 20.46 -29.06 -6.36
C VAL A 279 19.91 -29.20 -4.96
#